data_557a63cf1f5973c1bd198c41d7334cda
#
_entry.id   557a63cf1f5973c1bd198c41d7334cda
#
_cell.length_a   1.000
_cell.length_b   1.000
_cell.length_c   1.000
_cell.angle_alpha   90.00
_cell.angle_beta   90.00
_cell.angle_gamma   90.00
#
_symmetry.space_group_name_H-M   'P 1'
#
loop_
_entity.id
_entity.type
_entity.pdbx_description
1 polymer ?
#
loop_
_entity_poly.entity_id
_entity_poly.type
_entity_poly.pdbx_seq_one_letter_code
_entity_poly.pdbx_strand_id
1 'polypeptide(L)'
;LEKELDRAIDLRKSGKHKESNELLMKLVQECPENASINYQCAWSFDLLGEESKAVPFYENAIKLGLSSNELEGALLGLGSTYRTLGEYEKSKRTFQKGIESFPNNRAIHTFYSMTLYNLNEHSKVMELLLKCLIDTTKDDKILSYKKAIDFYSNKLDDIWE
;
A
#
# COMPACT_ATOMS: atom_id res chain seq x y z
N LEU A 1 15.43 -8.88 -21.42
CA LEU A 1 14.91 -8.74 -20.05
C LEU A 1 13.96 -7.55 -19.92
N GLU A 2 14.43 -6.32 -20.16
CA GLU A 2 13.62 -5.09 -20.04
C GLU A 2 12.37 -5.11 -20.93
N LYS A 3 12.53 -5.47 -22.22
CA LYS A 3 11.40 -5.63 -23.15
C LYS A 3 10.37 -6.68 -22.70
N GLU A 4 10.81 -7.73 -22.04
CA GLU A 4 9.90 -8.78 -21.52
C GLU A 4 9.18 -8.33 -20.25
N LEU A 5 9.85 -7.55 -19.41
CA LEU A 5 9.23 -6.91 -18.26
C LEU A 5 8.15 -5.91 -18.70
N ASP A 6 8.46 -5.07 -19.67
CA ASP A 6 7.48 -4.14 -20.26
C ASP A 6 6.28 -4.88 -20.85
N ARG A 7 6.54 -5.98 -21.57
CA ARG A 7 5.47 -6.84 -22.10
C ARG A 7 4.59 -7.41 -20.99
N ALA A 8 5.16 -7.86 -19.88
CA ALA A 8 4.40 -8.39 -18.74
C ALA A 8 3.51 -7.30 -18.12
N ILE A 9 4.04 -6.07 -17.99
CA ILE A 9 3.30 -4.91 -17.51
C ILE A 9 2.15 -4.54 -18.45
N ASP A 10 2.37 -4.58 -19.77
CA ASP A 10 1.34 -4.29 -20.78
C ASP A 10 0.25 -5.36 -20.81
N LEU A 11 0.59 -6.64 -20.62
CA LEU A 11 -0.37 -7.71 -20.44
C LEU A 11 -1.28 -7.43 -19.22
N ARG A 12 -0.69 -7.01 -18.10
CA ARG A 12 -1.46 -6.64 -16.90
C ARG A 12 -2.39 -5.46 -17.17
N LYS A 13 -1.90 -4.40 -17.80
CA LYS A 13 -2.71 -3.21 -18.16
C LYS A 13 -3.88 -3.57 -19.10
N SER A 14 -3.70 -4.60 -19.91
CA SER A 14 -4.73 -5.11 -20.83
C SER A 14 -5.71 -6.10 -20.17
N GLY A 15 -5.62 -6.30 -18.84
CA GLY A 15 -6.48 -7.23 -18.11
C GLY A 15 -6.07 -8.70 -18.22
N LYS A 16 -4.96 -9.01 -18.88
CA LYS A 16 -4.43 -10.37 -19.07
C LYS A 16 -3.56 -10.79 -17.87
N HIS A 17 -4.17 -10.83 -16.69
CA HIS A 17 -3.45 -11.01 -15.41
C HIS A 17 -2.71 -12.35 -15.33
N LYS A 18 -3.31 -13.45 -15.81
CA LYS A 18 -2.66 -14.78 -15.81
C LYS A 18 -1.43 -14.81 -16.71
N GLU A 19 -1.57 -14.32 -17.96
CA GLU A 19 -0.45 -14.27 -18.91
C GLU A 19 0.69 -13.39 -18.39
N SER A 20 0.36 -12.27 -17.75
CA SER A 20 1.33 -11.39 -17.08
C SER A 20 2.06 -12.13 -15.96
N ASN A 21 1.35 -12.82 -15.08
CA ASN A 21 1.95 -13.58 -13.97
C ASN A 21 2.85 -14.70 -14.48
N GLU A 22 2.42 -15.48 -15.46
CA GLU A 22 3.22 -16.56 -16.05
C GLU A 22 4.54 -16.03 -16.62
N LEU A 23 4.51 -14.90 -17.30
CA LEU A 23 5.74 -14.26 -17.83
C LEU A 23 6.63 -13.76 -16.70
N LEU A 24 6.07 -13.09 -15.68
CA LEU A 24 6.82 -12.59 -14.54
C LEU A 24 7.46 -13.71 -13.72
N MET A 25 6.77 -14.83 -13.57
CA MET A 25 7.33 -16.01 -12.90
C MET A 25 8.57 -16.58 -13.64
N LYS A 26 8.56 -16.60 -14.98
CA LYS A 26 9.73 -16.97 -15.79
C LYS A 26 10.89 -15.97 -15.56
N LEU A 27 10.58 -14.67 -15.62
CA LEU A 27 11.58 -13.63 -15.40
C LEU A 27 12.22 -13.69 -14.00
N VAL A 28 11.44 -13.99 -12.95
CA VAL A 28 11.99 -14.21 -11.61
C VAL A 28 12.94 -15.42 -11.55
N GLN A 29 12.62 -16.51 -12.26
CA GLN A 29 13.51 -17.67 -12.33
C GLN A 29 14.83 -17.35 -13.02
N GLU A 30 14.80 -16.53 -14.07
CA GLU A 30 15.99 -16.10 -14.81
C GLU A 30 16.81 -15.06 -14.05
N CYS A 31 16.14 -14.16 -13.34
CA CYS A 31 16.75 -13.03 -12.64
C CYS A 31 16.20 -12.85 -11.21
N PRO A 32 16.45 -13.79 -10.29
CA PRO A 32 15.88 -13.80 -8.93
C PRO A 32 16.33 -12.60 -8.08
N GLU A 33 17.47 -12.01 -8.39
CA GLU A 33 18.04 -10.86 -7.69
C GLU A 33 17.57 -9.50 -8.26
N ASN A 34 16.63 -9.49 -9.19
CA ASN A 34 16.10 -8.24 -9.73
C ASN A 34 14.91 -7.76 -8.89
N ALA A 35 15.10 -6.66 -8.17
CA ALA A 35 14.09 -6.09 -7.26
C ALA A 35 12.78 -5.74 -7.99
N SER A 36 12.87 -5.07 -9.15
CA SER A 36 11.70 -4.65 -9.92
C SER A 36 10.88 -5.85 -10.42
N ILE A 37 11.53 -6.90 -10.93
CA ILE A 37 10.85 -8.13 -11.38
C ILE A 37 10.12 -8.79 -10.21
N ASN A 38 10.76 -8.91 -9.05
CA ASN A 38 10.11 -9.44 -7.84
C ASN A 38 8.88 -8.61 -7.45
N TYR A 39 9.00 -7.28 -7.46
CA TYR A 39 7.88 -6.38 -7.17
C TYR A 39 6.70 -6.58 -8.15
N GLN A 40 6.99 -6.61 -9.45
CA GLN A 40 5.95 -6.81 -10.47
C GLN A 40 5.30 -8.19 -10.35
N CYS A 41 6.09 -9.21 -9.99
CA CYS A 41 5.58 -10.56 -9.74
C CYS A 41 4.65 -10.61 -8.52
N ALA A 42 5.04 -9.97 -7.42
CA ALA A 42 4.19 -9.85 -6.23
C ALA A 42 2.84 -9.20 -6.58
N TRP A 43 2.86 -8.07 -7.27
CA TRP A 43 1.65 -7.38 -7.70
C TRP A 43 0.76 -8.25 -8.61
N SER A 44 1.37 -9.06 -9.48
CA SER A 44 0.59 -9.95 -10.35
C SER A 44 -0.16 -11.04 -9.56
N PHE A 45 0.40 -11.53 -8.46
CA PHE A 45 -0.28 -12.48 -7.57
C PHE A 45 -1.44 -11.81 -6.82
N ASP A 46 -1.27 -10.59 -6.33
CA ASP A 46 -2.36 -9.83 -5.70
C ASP A 46 -3.56 -9.66 -6.65
N LEU A 47 -3.31 -9.35 -7.92
CA LEU A 47 -4.36 -9.22 -8.92
C LEU A 47 -5.07 -10.54 -9.25
N LEU A 48 -4.46 -11.67 -8.94
CA LEU A 48 -5.05 -12.99 -9.08
C LEU A 48 -5.77 -13.47 -7.81
N GLY A 49 -5.73 -12.68 -6.72
CA GLY A 49 -6.27 -13.07 -5.41
C GLY A 49 -5.44 -14.17 -4.74
N GLU A 50 -4.14 -14.23 -5.04
CA GLU A 50 -3.21 -15.20 -4.49
C GLU A 50 -2.22 -14.54 -3.51
N GLU A 51 -2.76 -13.84 -2.51
CA GLU A 51 -2.04 -12.97 -1.58
C GLU A 51 -0.89 -13.69 -0.85
N SER A 52 -1.10 -14.91 -0.43
CA SER A 52 -0.05 -15.69 0.25
C SER A 52 1.17 -15.95 -0.63
N LYS A 53 0.98 -16.01 -1.95
CA LYS A 53 2.09 -16.15 -2.91
C LYS A 53 2.77 -14.81 -3.20
N ALA A 54 2.06 -13.70 -3.08
CA ALA A 54 2.60 -12.36 -3.30
C ALA A 54 3.64 -11.97 -2.24
N VAL A 55 3.40 -12.33 -0.98
CA VAL A 55 4.23 -11.91 0.17
C VAL A 55 5.73 -12.13 -0.04
N PRO A 56 6.23 -13.33 -0.34
CA PRO A 56 7.68 -13.56 -0.45
C PRO A 56 8.33 -12.72 -1.56
N PHE A 57 7.61 -12.42 -2.64
CA PHE A 57 8.13 -11.57 -3.71
C PHE A 57 8.18 -10.09 -3.32
N TYR A 58 7.19 -9.59 -2.58
CA TYR A 58 7.26 -8.24 -2.01
C TYR A 58 8.43 -8.10 -1.03
N GLU A 59 8.56 -9.03 -0.09
CA GLU A 59 9.64 -9.02 0.89
C GLU A 59 11.01 -9.06 0.22
N ASN A 60 11.17 -9.93 -0.79
CA ASN A 60 12.43 -10.02 -1.53
C ASN A 60 12.72 -8.75 -2.32
N ALA A 61 11.73 -8.18 -3.01
CA ALA A 61 11.88 -6.93 -3.74
C ALA A 61 12.36 -5.77 -2.85
N ILE A 62 11.74 -5.62 -1.68
CA ILE A 62 12.11 -4.58 -0.70
C ILE A 62 13.53 -4.82 -0.17
N LYS A 63 13.89 -6.06 0.12
CA LYS A 63 15.22 -6.45 0.60
C LYS A 63 16.31 -6.17 -0.43
N LEU A 64 16.03 -6.45 -1.70
CA LEU A 64 16.97 -6.22 -2.81
C LEU A 64 17.20 -4.74 -3.11
N GLY A 65 16.27 -3.87 -2.72
CA GLY A 65 16.35 -2.43 -2.92
C GLY A 65 15.63 -1.97 -4.19
N LEU A 66 14.46 -1.39 -4.00
CA LEU A 66 13.64 -0.83 -5.07
C LEU A 66 13.94 0.68 -5.28
N SER A 67 13.66 1.17 -6.48
CA SER A 67 13.58 2.61 -6.72
C SER A 67 12.51 3.23 -5.81
N SER A 68 12.62 4.54 -5.55
CA SER A 68 11.69 5.24 -4.64
C SER A 68 10.21 5.03 -5.03
N ASN A 69 9.89 5.14 -6.33
CA ASN A 69 8.52 4.95 -6.83
C ASN A 69 8.02 3.50 -6.63
N GLU A 70 8.88 2.52 -6.88
CA GLU A 70 8.52 1.11 -6.71
C GLU A 70 8.44 0.72 -5.24
N LEU A 71 9.31 1.26 -4.39
CA LEU A 71 9.28 1.03 -2.94
C LEU A 71 7.98 1.54 -2.33
N GLU A 72 7.51 2.71 -2.75
CA GLU A 72 6.24 3.27 -2.32
C GLU A 72 5.07 2.33 -2.64
N GLY A 73 5.02 1.82 -3.88
CA GLY A 73 4.02 0.84 -4.30
C GLY A 73 4.15 -0.51 -3.61
N ALA A 74 5.38 -0.99 -3.39
CA ALA A 74 5.64 -2.27 -2.72
C ALA A 74 5.25 -2.25 -1.23
N LEU A 75 5.52 -1.16 -0.52
CA LEU A 75 5.11 -1.02 0.89
C LEU A 75 3.59 -0.96 1.04
N LEU A 76 2.90 -0.24 0.14
CA LEU A 76 1.45 -0.23 0.11
C LEU A 76 0.88 -1.62 -0.21
N GLY A 77 1.41 -2.27 -1.24
CA GLY A 77 1.00 -3.61 -1.65
C GLY A 77 1.20 -4.64 -0.54
N LEU A 78 2.41 -4.74 0.01
CA LEU A 78 2.72 -5.68 1.08
C LEU A 78 1.88 -5.44 2.34
N GLY A 79 1.74 -4.18 2.76
CA GLY A 79 0.89 -3.83 3.90
C GLY A 79 -0.57 -4.26 3.70
N SER A 80 -1.13 -4.02 2.52
CA SER A 80 -2.49 -4.43 2.15
C SER A 80 -2.62 -5.95 2.09
N THR A 81 -1.64 -6.63 1.50
CA THR A 81 -1.60 -8.09 1.39
C THR A 81 -1.57 -8.76 2.77
N TYR A 82 -0.71 -8.30 3.68
CA TYR A 82 -0.70 -8.78 5.06
C TYR A 82 -2.06 -8.57 5.75
N ARG A 83 -2.70 -7.42 5.55
CA ARG A 83 -4.03 -7.17 6.14
C ARG A 83 -5.06 -8.17 5.62
N THR A 84 -5.09 -8.41 4.32
CA THR A 84 -6.00 -9.38 3.70
C THR A 84 -5.80 -10.80 4.25
N LEU A 85 -4.56 -11.17 4.57
CA LEU A 85 -4.21 -12.44 5.19
C LEU A 85 -4.47 -12.50 6.71
N GLY A 86 -4.96 -11.42 7.32
CA GLY A 86 -5.17 -11.34 8.77
C GLY A 86 -3.90 -11.09 9.59
N GLU A 87 -2.77 -10.86 8.93
CA GLU A 87 -1.47 -10.55 9.55
C GLU A 87 -1.38 -9.05 9.92
N TYR A 88 -2.32 -8.60 10.77
CA TYR A 88 -2.53 -7.17 11.04
C TYR A 88 -1.31 -6.46 11.64
N GLU A 89 -0.56 -7.13 12.52
CA GLU A 89 0.65 -6.53 13.10
C GLU A 89 1.79 -6.36 12.08
N LYS A 90 1.95 -7.31 11.17
CA LYS A 90 2.91 -7.18 10.06
C LYS A 90 2.47 -6.08 9.09
N SER A 91 1.17 -6.01 8.80
CA SER A 91 0.58 -4.93 7.99
C SER A 91 0.86 -3.56 8.63
N LYS A 92 0.60 -3.42 9.93
CA LYS A 92 0.86 -2.19 10.69
C LYS A 92 2.32 -1.74 10.56
N ARG A 93 3.26 -2.65 10.82
CA ARG A 93 4.70 -2.33 10.71
C ARG A 93 5.11 -1.93 9.30
N THR A 94 4.55 -2.58 8.28
CA THR A 94 4.82 -2.27 6.87
C THR A 94 4.32 -0.88 6.51
N PHE A 95 3.10 -0.54 6.89
CA PHE A 95 2.54 0.81 6.66
C PHE A 95 3.27 1.89 7.45
N GLN A 96 3.73 1.62 8.68
CA GLN A 96 4.55 2.56 9.44
C GLN A 96 5.85 2.91 8.70
N LYS A 97 6.54 1.91 8.13
CA LYS A 97 7.70 2.16 7.26
C LYS A 97 7.32 3.00 6.03
N GLY A 98 6.17 2.72 5.44
CA GLY A 98 5.66 3.49 4.30
C GLY A 98 5.41 4.96 4.66
N ILE A 99 4.81 5.24 5.80
CA ILE A 99 4.55 6.61 6.28
C ILE A 99 5.85 7.34 6.62
N GLU A 100 6.82 6.66 7.24
CA GLU A 100 8.15 7.23 7.53
C GLU A 100 8.89 7.62 6.25
N SER A 101 8.87 6.76 5.24
CA SER A 101 9.57 6.98 3.97
C SER A 101 8.83 7.93 3.04
N PHE A 102 7.51 7.91 3.05
CA PHE A 102 6.61 8.64 2.13
C PHE A 102 5.48 9.35 2.89
N PRO A 103 5.80 10.33 3.75
CA PRO A 103 4.82 10.96 4.66
C PRO A 103 3.68 11.68 3.92
N ASN A 104 3.87 12.03 2.65
CA ASN A 104 2.87 12.72 1.85
C ASN A 104 2.01 11.79 0.98
N ASN A 105 2.27 10.48 1.01
CA ASN A 105 1.43 9.51 0.32
C ASN A 105 0.15 9.23 1.12
N ARG A 106 -0.93 9.90 0.74
CA ARG A 106 -2.23 9.76 1.43
C ARG A 106 -2.90 8.41 1.19
N ALA A 107 -2.55 7.70 0.11
CA ALA A 107 -3.03 6.34 -0.09
C ALA A 107 -2.50 5.39 1.00
N ILE A 108 -1.21 5.48 1.35
CA ILE A 108 -0.62 4.69 2.45
C ILE A 108 -1.35 4.98 3.77
N HIS A 109 -1.62 6.23 4.11
CA HIS A 109 -2.37 6.59 5.32
C HIS A 109 -3.79 5.98 5.31
N THR A 110 -4.46 6.03 4.17
CA THR A 110 -5.81 5.47 4.02
C THR A 110 -5.83 3.97 4.21
N PHE A 111 -4.92 3.24 3.56
CA PHE A 111 -4.82 1.79 3.73
C PHE A 111 -4.36 1.41 5.14
N TYR A 112 -3.46 2.17 5.75
CA TYR A 112 -3.06 1.99 7.14
C TYR A 112 -4.25 2.11 8.10
N SER A 113 -5.14 3.06 7.86
CA SER A 113 -6.34 3.20 8.69
C SER A 113 -7.22 1.95 8.68
N MET A 114 -7.30 1.23 7.55
CA MET A 114 -8.02 -0.05 7.48
C MET A 114 -7.40 -1.12 8.39
N THR A 115 -6.07 -1.18 8.45
CA THR A 115 -5.34 -2.09 9.35
C THR A 115 -5.56 -1.72 10.81
N LEU A 116 -5.49 -0.44 11.15
CA LEU A 116 -5.78 0.05 12.51
C LEU A 116 -7.22 -0.25 12.93
N TYR A 117 -8.17 -0.19 12.00
CA TYR A 117 -9.55 -0.62 12.26
C TYR A 117 -9.62 -2.10 12.68
N ASN A 118 -8.90 -2.98 11.98
CA ASN A 118 -8.85 -4.40 12.34
C ASN A 118 -8.16 -4.66 13.69
N LEU A 119 -7.29 -3.75 14.13
CA LEU A 119 -6.64 -3.77 15.45
C LEU A 119 -7.43 -3.07 16.55
N ASN A 120 -8.67 -2.64 16.26
CA ASN A 120 -9.54 -1.88 17.16
C ASN A 120 -8.96 -0.52 17.63
N GLU A 121 -8.03 0.05 16.89
CA GLU A 121 -7.47 1.38 17.15
C GLU A 121 -8.33 2.49 16.51
N HIS A 122 -9.63 2.52 16.80
CA HIS A 122 -10.63 3.34 16.11
C HIS A 122 -10.37 4.84 16.20
N SER A 123 -9.91 5.35 17.34
CA SER A 123 -9.58 6.77 17.51
C SER A 123 -8.46 7.19 16.54
N LYS A 124 -7.44 6.36 16.36
CA LYS A 124 -6.37 6.59 15.36
C LYS A 124 -6.86 6.51 13.93
N VAL A 125 -7.77 5.60 13.63
CA VAL A 125 -8.42 5.51 12.31
C VAL A 125 -9.08 6.84 11.96
N MET A 126 -9.90 7.37 12.88
CA MET A 126 -10.59 8.65 12.67
C MET A 126 -9.62 9.82 12.51
N GLU A 127 -8.59 9.90 13.34
CA GLU A 127 -7.55 10.93 13.22
C GLU A 127 -6.89 10.91 11.84
N LEU A 128 -6.42 9.74 11.38
CA LEU A 128 -5.79 9.59 10.07
C LEU A 128 -6.72 9.97 8.92
N LEU A 129 -7.95 9.48 8.93
CA LEU A 129 -8.90 9.72 7.85
C LEU A 129 -9.37 11.18 7.82
N LEU A 130 -9.59 11.81 8.97
CA LEU A 130 -9.97 13.23 9.03
C LEU A 130 -8.82 14.12 8.52
N LYS A 131 -7.58 13.82 8.89
CA LYS A 131 -6.41 14.53 8.35
C LYS A 131 -6.24 14.32 6.85
N CYS A 132 -6.41 13.09 6.35
CA CYS A 132 -6.40 12.84 4.92
C CYS A 132 -7.51 13.62 4.20
N LEU A 133 -8.71 13.67 4.77
CA LEU A 133 -9.83 14.41 4.19
C LEU A 133 -9.51 15.89 4.00
N ILE A 134 -9.05 16.56 5.05
CA ILE A 134 -8.77 18.01 4.98
C ILE A 134 -7.54 18.36 4.14
N ASP A 135 -6.60 17.39 3.97
CA ASP A 135 -5.41 17.59 3.14
C ASP A 135 -5.66 17.33 1.64
N THR A 136 -6.71 16.60 1.30
CA THR A 136 -6.96 16.16 -0.09
C THR A 136 -8.25 16.69 -0.69
N THR A 137 -9.21 17.14 0.14
CA THR A 137 -10.49 17.64 -0.35
C THR A 137 -10.34 18.94 -1.14
N LYS A 138 -11.21 19.10 -2.13
CA LYS A 138 -11.43 20.37 -2.86
C LYS A 138 -12.79 20.99 -2.54
N ASP A 139 -13.56 20.41 -1.62
CA ASP A 139 -14.85 20.91 -1.21
C ASP A 139 -14.69 22.15 -0.30
N ASP A 140 -15.15 23.30 -0.77
CA ASP A 140 -15.01 24.58 -0.05
C ASP A 140 -15.70 24.59 1.31
N LYS A 141 -16.80 23.86 1.46
CA LYS A 141 -17.53 23.77 2.73
C LYS A 141 -16.72 22.99 3.77
N ILE A 142 -16.09 21.89 3.38
CA ILE A 142 -15.19 21.16 4.28
C ILE A 142 -13.96 22.02 4.60
N LEU A 143 -13.35 22.65 3.59
CA LEU A 143 -12.17 23.50 3.77
C LEU A 143 -12.40 24.69 4.70
N SER A 144 -13.62 25.24 4.73
CA SER A 144 -13.98 26.32 5.66
C SER A 144 -13.91 25.90 7.13
N TYR A 145 -13.99 24.59 7.43
CA TYR A 145 -13.87 24.00 8.76
C TYR A 145 -12.54 23.27 9.00
N LYS A 146 -11.56 23.44 8.12
CA LYS A 146 -10.29 22.71 8.18
C LYS A 146 -9.63 22.79 9.55
N LYS A 147 -9.54 23.97 10.14
CA LYS A 147 -8.94 24.17 11.48
C LYS A 147 -9.71 23.44 12.58
N ALA A 148 -11.03 23.47 12.54
CA ALA A 148 -11.88 22.79 13.51
C ALA A 148 -11.75 21.26 13.37
N ILE A 149 -11.79 20.74 12.15
CA ILE A 149 -11.64 19.32 11.89
C ILE A 149 -10.26 18.81 12.35
N ASP A 150 -9.20 19.55 12.05
CA ASP A 150 -7.84 19.21 12.52
C ASP A 150 -7.76 19.21 14.05
N PHE A 151 -8.31 20.23 14.70
CA PHE A 151 -8.34 20.33 16.16
C PHE A 151 -9.06 19.17 16.82
N TYR A 152 -10.22 18.75 16.31
CA TYR A 152 -11.02 17.65 16.88
C TYR A 152 -10.52 16.27 16.47
N SER A 153 -9.71 16.13 15.43
CA SER A 153 -9.33 14.85 14.84
C SER A 153 -8.76 13.82 15.83
N ASN A 154 -8.07 14.28 16.88
CA ASN A 154 -7.49 13.46 17.94
C ASN A 154 -8.14 13.66 19.31
N LYS A 155 -9.34 14.25 19.37
CA LYS A 155 -10.05 14.61 20.60
C LYS A 155 -11.54 14.20 20.57
N LEU A 156 -11.86 13.15 19.80
CA LEU A 156 -13.27 12.76 19.62
C LEU A 156 -13.93 12.21 20.89
N ASP A 157 -13.12 11.72 21.83
CA ASP A 157 -13.62 11.23 23.11
C ASP A 157 -13.65 12.31 24.20
N ASP A 158 -13.12 13.49 23.93
CA ASP A 158 -13.12 14.61 24.87
C ASP A 158 -14.51 15.25 24.97
N ILE A 159 -14.90 15.63 26.18
CA ILE A 159 -16.14 16.32 26.50
C ILE A 159 -15.77 17.70 27.04
N TRP A 160 -16.39 18.74 26.48
CA TRP A 160 -16.22 20.12 26.94
C TRP A 160 -17.45 20.57 27.75
N GLU A 161 -17.19 21.22 28.90
CA GLU A 161 -18.21 21.88 29.72
C GLU A 161 -18.49 23.31 29.24
#